data_a13b20e46fa861a202d5df813c349068
#
_entry.id   a13b20e46fa861a202d5df813c349068
#
_cell.length_a   1.000
_cell.length_b   1.000
_cell.length_c   1.000
_cell.angle_alpha   90.00
_cell.angle_beta   90.00
_cell.angle_gamma   90.00
#
_symmetry.space_group_name_H-M   'P 1'
#
loop_
_entity.id
_entity.type
_entity.pdbx_description
1 polymer ?
#
loop_
_entity_poly.entity_id
_entity_poly.type
_entity_poly.pdbx_seq_one_letter_code
_entity_poly.pdbx_strand_id
1 'polypeptide(L)'
;AKGFRYPILREMYMFPPQNPDLKPESMWNYEIALSQTLLGGRLNYGVNVFYIDGKNLIVTLPNPNGTGMLNQNSGEIDNAGVEVQAAWRVNQDWSVDGNYSFLHMENPVPAAPEHKFYAGANFTKGRWSVTTGLQYIAGLYTAVGDNPRQEDFALWNLRGTFRACKWLNVWARGENLLAQKYEINAGYPMPRATFMGGIHINI
;
A
#
# COMPACT_ATOMS: atom_id res chain seq x y z
N ALA A 1 -8.71 -11.83 -15.24
CA ALA A 1 -8.63 -10.79 -16.26
C ALA A 1 -7.35 -10.91 -17.08
N LYS A 2 -7.36 -10.45 -18.35
CA LYS A 2 -6.16 -10.31 -19.17
C LYS A 2 -5.99 -8.84 -19.55
N GLY A 3 -4.82 -8.29 -19.28
CA GLY A 3 -4.43 -6.95 -19.68
C GLY A 3 -3.26 -7.00 -20.67
N PHE A 4 -3.10 -5.94 -21.45
CA PHE A 4 -1.91 -5.72 -22.25
C PHE A 4 -1.63 -4.21 -22.36
N ARG A 5 -0.36 -3.86 -22.56
CA ARG A 5 0.08 -2.48 -22.80
C ARG A 5 0.99 -2.44 -24.01
N TYR A 6 0.68 -1.58 -24.98
CA TYR A 6 1.59 -1.33 -26.09
C TYR A 6 2.75 -0.43 -25.64
N PRO A 7 3.96 -0.64 -26.22
CA PRO A 7 5.07 0.29 -26.02
C PRO A 7 4.67 1.69 -26.46
N ILE A 8 5.08 2.70 -25.70
CA ILE A 8 4.89 4.09 -26.10
C ILE A 8 6.09 4.59 -26.92
N LEU A 9 5.88 5.59 -27.77
CA LEU A 9 6.92 6.16 -28.63
C LEU A 9 8.19 6.57 -27.86
N ARG A 10 8.04 7.03 -26.62
CA ARG A 10 9.15 7.37 -25.75
C ARG A 10 10.02 6.16 -25.42
N GLU A 11 9.45 5.00 -25.15
CA GLU A 11 10.17 3.76 -24.85
C GLU A 11 10.91 3.23 -26.06
N MET A 12 10.35 3.42 -27.25
CA MET A 12 10.91 2.93 -28.51
C MET A 12 12.00 3.83 -29.08
N TYR A 13 11.86 5.17 -28.96
CA TYR A 13 12.64 6.11 -29.78
C TYR A 13 13.31 7.26 -29.03
N MET A 14 12.94 7.59 -27.78
CA MET A 14 13.39 8.84 -27.13
C MET A 14 14.88 8.83 -26.77
N PHE A 15 15.41 7.68 -26.35
CA PHE A 15 16.78 7.59 -25.88
C PHE A 15 17.57 6.56 -26.68
N PRO A 16 18.76 6.90 -27.23
CA PRO A 16 19.63 5.92 -27.87
C PRO A 16 20.32 5.01 -26.81
N PRO A 17 20.53 3.72 -27.14
CA PRO A 17 20.07 3.05 -28.34
C PRO A 17 18.56 2.86 -28.37
N GLN A 18 17.97 3.01 -29.57
CA GLN A 18 16.55 2.86 -29.80
C GLN A 18 16.17 1.38 -29.97
N ASN A 19 14.95 1.01 -29.57
CA ASN A 19 14.39 -0.32 -29.82
C ASN A 19 12.95 -0.22 -30.40
N PRO A 20 12.83 -0.13 -31.73
CA PRO A 20 11.52 -0.09 -32.38
C PRO A 20 10.79 -1.44 -32.38
N ASP A 21 11.49 -2.55 -32.06
CA ASP A 21 10.95 -3.91 -32.07
C ASP A 21 10.32 -4.35 -30.75
N LEU A 22 10.10 -3.39 -29.81
CA LEU A 22 9.40 -3.66 -28.56
C LEU A 22 8.02 -4.24 -28.80
N LYS A 23 7.73 -5.34 -28.11
CA LYS A 23 6.44 -6.03 -28.15
C LYS A 23 5.53 -5.52 -27.04
N PRO A 24 4.20 -5.71 -27.18
CA PRO A 24 3.26 -5.43 -26.10
C PRO A 24 3.58 -6.27 -24.86
N GLU A 25 3.47 -5.63 -23.69
CA GLU A 25 3.41 -6.31 -22.41
C GLU A 25 2.07 -7.03 -22.28
N SER A 26 2.07 -8.15 -21.61
CA SER A 26 0.84 -8.88 -21.30
C SER A 26 0.80 -9.31 -19.84
N MET A 27 -0.38 -9.27 -19.25
CA MET A 27 -0.58 -9.65 -17.86
C MET A 27 -1.89 -10.42 -17.70
N TRP A 28 -1.83 -11.54 -16.99
CA TRP A 28 -2.98 -12.26 -16.53
C TRP A 28 -3.14 -12.03 -15.02
N ASN A 29 -4.36 -11.71 -14.60
CA ASN A 29 -4.75 -11.68 -13.21
C ASN A 29 -5.84 -12.72 -12.96
N TYR A 30 -5.55 -13.65 -12.06
CA TYR A 30 -6.47 -14.68 -11.55
C TYR A 30 -6.83 -14.28 -10.12
N GLU A 31 -8.12 -14.23 -9.81
CA GLU A 31 -8.60 -13.73 -8.53
C GLU A 31 -9.83 -14.50 -8.10
N ILE A 32 -9.87 -14.86 -6.81
CA ILE A 32 -11.03 -15.44 -6.14
C ILE A 32 -11.29 -14.63 -4.88
N ALA A 33 -12.48 -14.02 -4.81
CA ALA A 33 -12.89 -13.22 -3.68
C ALA A 33 -14.16 -13.78 -3.04
N LEU A 34 -14.17 -13.79 -1.69
CA LEU A 34 -15.34 -14.08 -0.86
C LEU A 34 -15.60 -12.88 0.04
N SER A 35 -16.82 -12.41 0.10
CA SER A 35 -17.23 -11.42 1.07
C SER A 35 -18.55 -11.80 1.72
N GLN A 36 -18.70 -11.54 3.02
CA GLN A 36 -19.91 -11.81 3.75
C GLN A 36 -20.25 -10.70 4.74
N THR A 37 -21.54 -10.53 4.96
CA THR A 37 -22.10 -9.64 5.97
C THR A 37 -22.87 -10.46 6.99
N LEU A 38 -22.50 -10.37 8.26
CA LEU A 38 -23.04 -11.14 9.36
C LEU A 38 -23.60 -10.22 10.46
N LEU A 39 -24.21 -10.82 11.47
CA LEU A 39 -24.71 -10.14 12.68
C LEU A 39 -25.67 -8.98 12.35
N GLY A 40 -26.55 -9.17 11.36
CA GLY A 40 -27.52 -8.13 10.95
C GLY A 40 -26.84 -6.89 10.36
N GLY A 41 -25.76 -7.05 9.61
CA GLY A 41 -25.03 -5.94 8.98
C GLY A 41 -23.95 -5.32 9.85
N ARG A 42 -23.69 -5.85 11.04
CA ARG A 42 -22.69 -5.30 11.96
C ARG A 42 -21.27 -5.80 11.71
N LEU A 43 -21.11 -6.98 11.13
CA LEU A 43 -19.81 -7.55 10.79
C LEU A 43 -19.75 -7.79 9.29
N ASN A 44 -18.77 -7.18 8.65
CA ASN A 44 -18.42 -7.44 7.26
C ASN A 44 -17.01 -7.98 7.22
N TYR A 45 -16.77 -9.04 6.44
CA TYR A 45 -15.42 -9.51 6.18
C TYR A 45 -15.29 -9.95 4.73
N GLY A 46 -14.05 -9.95 4.25
CA GLY A 46 -13.71 -10.39 2.92
C GLY A 46 -12.33 -11.04 2.90
N VAL A 47 -12.19 -12.02 2.02
CA VAL A 47 -10.93 -12.68 1.69
C VAL A 47 -10.77 -12.65 0.19
N ASN A 48 -9.60 -12.28 -0.29
CA ASN A 48 -9.22 -12.29 -1.69
C ASN A 48 -7.91 -13.05 -1.85
N VAL A 49 -7.83 -13.95 -2.81
CA VAL A 49 -6.62 -14.65 -3.21
C VAL A 49 -6.38 -14.35 -4.67
N PHE A 50 -5.18 -13.94 -5.02
CA PHE A 50 -4.84 -13.57 -6.39
C PHE A 50 -3.48 -14.12 -6.82
N TYR A 51 -3.36 -14.28 -8.15
CA TYR A 51 -2.13 -14.61 -8.83
C TYR A 51 -2.01 -13.77 -10.09
N ILE A 52 -0.84 -13.14 -10.27
CA ILE A 52 -0.55 -12.26 -11.40
C ILE A 52 0.66 -12.81 -12.15
N ASP A 53 0.45 -13.17 -13.43
CA ASP A 53 1.48 -13.59 -14.38
C ASP A 53 1.64 -12.51 -15.45
N GLY A 54 2.78 -11.82 -15.45
CA GLY A 54 3.13 -10.77 -16.41
C GLY A 54 4.34 -11.14 -17.24
N LYS A 55 4.24 -10.96 -18.55
CA LYS A 55 5.31 -11.30 -19.51
C LYS A 55 5.60 -10.16 -20.46
N ASN A 56 6.84 -10.16 -20.97
CA ASN A 56 7.34 -9.17 -21.91
C ASN A 56 7.30 -7.73 -21.34
N LEU A 57 7.45 -7.57 -20.03
CA LEU A 57 7.52 -6.23 -19.43
C LEU A 57 8.72 -5.48 -19.96
N ILE A 58 8.51 -4.22 -20.30
CA ILE A 58 9.56 -3.36 -20.83
C ILE A 58 10.40 -2.85 -19.67
N VAL A 59 11.63 -3.30 -19.62
CA VAL A 59 12.64 -2.90 -18.63
C VAL A 59 13.88 -2.35 -19.33
N THR A 60 14.56 -1.42 -18.67
CA THR A 60 15.81 -0.84 -19.18
C THR A 60 16.99 -1.63 -18.64
N LEU A 61 17.67 -2.35 -19.50
CA LEU A 61 18.81 -3.22 -19.18
C LEU A 61 20.04 -2.87 -20.01
N PRO A 62 21.25 -3.35 -19.65
CA PRO A 62 22.42 -3.22 -20.50
C PRO A 62 22.15 -3.75 -21.92
N ASN A 63 22.60 -3.01 -22.93
CA ASN A 63 22.40 -3.41 -24.32
C ASN A 63 23.23 -4.66 -24.64
N PRO A 64 22.60 -5.81 -24.99
CA PRO A 64 23.31 -7.04 -25.27
C PRO A 64 24.17 -6.97 -26.58
N ASN A 65 23.86 -6.01 -27.45
CA ASN A 65 24.51 -5.89 -28.77
C ASN A 65 25.40 -4.65 -28.89
N GLY A 66 25.73 -3.98 -27.78
CA GLY A 66 26.52 -2.75 -27.82
C GLY A 66 26.71 -2.09 -26.46
N THR A 67 26.98 -0.80 -26.48
CA THR A 67 27.15 0.01 -25.26
C THR A 67 25.82 0.67 -24.83
N GLY A 68 25.73 1.04 -23.54
CA GLY A 68 24.61 1.77 -22.97
C GLY A 68 23.46 0.88 -22.50
N MET A 69 22.34 1.50 -22.18
CA MET A 69 21.12 0.87 -21.67
C MET A 69 20.07 0.83 -22.77
N LEU A 70 19.33 -0.26 -22.87
CA LEU A 70 18.30 -0.47 -23.90
C LEU A 70 17.01 -0.94 -23.25
N ASN A 71 15.85 -0.41 -23.68
CA ASN A 71 14.56 -0.94 -23.32
C ASN A 71 14.33 -2.29 -24.00
N GLN A 72 14.00 -3.31 -23.23
CA GLN A 72 13.87 -4.70 -23.69
C GLN A 72 12.63 -5.34 -23.07
N ASN A 73 11.98 -6.25 -23.79
CA ASN A 73 10.87 -7.07 -23.29
C ASN A 73 11.39 -8.28 -22.50
N SER A 74 12.05 -8.06 -21.40
CA SER A 74 12.66 -9.11 -20.57
C SER A 74 12.21 -9.11 -19.11
N GLY A 75 11.30 -8.19 -18.75
CA GLY A 75 10.71 -8.19 -17.41
C GLY A 75 9.57 -9.21 -17.30
N GLU A 76 9.49 -9.83 -16.14
CA GLU A 76 8.44 -10.77 -15.75
C GLU A 76 7.86 -10.38 -14.39
N ILE A 77 6.58 -10.62 -14.20
CA ILE A 77 5.90 -10.55 -12.90
C ILE A 77 5.31 -11.92 -12.63
N ASP A 78 5.66 -12.49 -11.50
CA ASP A 78 5.06 -13.69 -10.93
C ASP A 78 4.77 -13.38 -9.46
N ASN A 79 3.56 -12.89 -9.22
CA ASN A 79 3.15 -12.43 -7.92
C ASN A 79 1.92 -13.22 -7.46
N ALA A 80 1.95 -13.69 -6.23
CA ALA A 80 0.81 -14.33 -5.57
C ALA A 80 0.51 -13.63 -4.26
N GLY A 81 -0.76 -13.54 -3.89
CA GLY A 81 -1.10 -12.88 -2.65
C GLY A 81 -2.45 -13.25 -2.07
N VAL A 82 -2.60 -12.87 -0.81
CA VAL A 82 -3.83 -13.02 -0.05
C VAL A 82 -4.14 -11.71 0.65
N GLU A 83 -5.38 -11.29 0.57
CA GLU A 83 -5.89 -10.14 1.30
C GLU A 83 -7.07 -10.56 2.17
N VAL A 84 -7.07 -10.11 3.41
CA VAL A 84 -8.16 -10.31 4.37
C VAL A 84 -8.55 -8.97 4.93
N GLN A 85 -9.85 -8.71 5.02
CA GLN A 85 -10.36 -7.50 5.66
C GLN A 85 -11.56 -7.81 6.53
N ALA A 86 -11.72 -7.07 7.61
CA ALA A 86 -12.90 -7.14 8.47
C ALA A 86 -13.24 -5.77 9.04
N ALA A 87 -14.55 -5.50 9.17
CA ALA A 87 -15.06 -4.32 9.83
C ALA A 87 -16.25 -4.73 10.71
N TRP A 88 -16.17 -4.39 11.99
CA TRP A 88 -17.19 -4.78 12.98
C TRP A 88 -17.69 -3.57 13.78
N ARG A 89 -18.98 -3.32 13.69
CA ARG A 89 -19.68 -2.42 14.62
C ARG A 89 -20.01 -3.19 15.89
N VAL A 90 -19.13 -3.07 16.89
CA VAL A 90 -19.26 -3.80 18.18
C VAL A 90 -20.53 -3.40 18.88
N ASN A 91 -20.80 -2.09 18.97
CA ASN A 91 -22.01 -1.51 19.53
C ASN A 91 -22.26 -0.10 18.94
N GLN A 92 -23.08 0.71 19.60
CA GLN A 92 -23.42 2.08 19.15
C GLN A 92 -22.24 3.05 19.24
N ASP A 93 -21.34 2.83 20.19
CA ASP A 93 -20.21 3.71 20.50
C ASP A 93 -18.89 3.25 19.85
N TRP A 94 -18.74 1.95 19.55
CA TRP A 94 -17.49 1.33 19.11
C TRP A 94 -17.61 0.62 17.76
N SER A 95 -16.65 0.90 16.90
CA SER A 95 -16.36 0.06 15.73
C SER A 95 -14.86 -0.24 15.64
N VAL A 96 -14.55 -1.41 15.11
CA VAL A 96 -13.18 -1.86 14.83
C VAL A 96 -13.09 -2.31 13.40
N ASP A 97 -11.94 -2.12 12.79
CA ASP A 97 -11.63 -2.57 11.43
C ASP A 97 -10.18 -3.02 11.34
N GLY A 98 -9.92 -3.86 10.38
CA GLY A 98 -8.56 -4.34 10.13
C GLY A 98 -8.44 -4.98 8.77
N ASN A 99 -7.21 -4.99 8.28
CA ASN A 99 -6.86 -5.72 7.08
C ASN A 99 -5.46 -6.31 7.21
N TYR A 100 -5.24 -7.37 6.46
CA TYR A 100 -3.94 -7.98 6.29
C TYR A 100 -3.77 -8.31 4.82
N SER A 101 -2.61 -8.01 4.27
CA SER A 101 -2.19 -8.46 2.94
C SER A 101 -0.83 -9.14 3.00
N PHE A 102 -0.74 -10.24 2.30
CA PHE A 102 0.49 -10.95 1.99
C PHE A 102 0.71 -10.90 0.48
N LEU A 103 1.91 -10.53 0.07
CA LEU A 103 2.32 -10.46 -1.33
C LEU A 103 3.67 -11.16 -1.51
N HIS A 104 3.67 -12.29 -2.19
CA HIS A 104 4.89 -12.91 -2.67
C HIS A 104 5.24 -12.38 -4.06
N MET A 105 6.48 -11.98 -4.27
CA MET A 105 7.01 -11.49 -5.55
C MET A 105 8.26 -12.28 -5.90
N GLU A 106 8.27 -12.96 -7.05
CA GLU A 106 9.48 -13.59 -7.58
C GLU A 106 10.58 -12.55 -7.85
N ASN A 107 10.20 -11.39 -8.36
CA ASN A 107 11.05 -10.25 -8.60
C ASN A 107 10.63 -9.07 -7.72
N PRO A 108 11.23 -8.90 -6.51
CA PRO A 108 10.87 -7.84 -5.60
C PRO A 108 11.08 -6.44 -6.21
N VAL A 109 10.19 -5.53 -5.87
CA VAL A 109 10.28 -4.12 -6.24
C VAL A 109 10.30 -3.23 -4.99
N PRO A 110 10.93 -2.03 -5.05
CA PRO A 110 10.92 -1.10 -3.92
C PRO A 110 9.51 -0.65 -3.56
N ALA A 111 9.32 -0.32 -2.30
CA ALA A 111 8.09 0.21 -1.73
C ALA A 111 6.86 -0.73 -1.77
N ALA A 112 7.07 -2.01 -2.11
CA ALA A 112 6.04 -3.05 -2.02
C ALA A 112 6.38 -4.02 -0.87
N PRO A 113 5.64 -3.99 0.25
CA PRO A 113 5.89 -4.87 1.38
C PRO A 113 5.37 -6.28 1.13
N GLU A 114 6.07 -7.28 1.66
CA GLU A 114 5.60 -8.67 1.66
C GLU A 114 4.40 -8.84 2.61
N HIS A 115 4.45 -8.21 3.78
CA HIS A 115 3.37 -8.25 4.75
C HIS A 115 2.93 -6.83 5.12
N LYS A 116 1.62 -6.60 5.09
CA LYS A 116 1.00 -5.38 5.57
C LYS A 116 -0.20 -5.71 6.44
N PHE A 117 -0.17 -5.28 7.68
CA PHE A 117 -1.25 -5.42 8.64
C PHE A 117 -1.72 -4.05 9.10
N TYR A 118 -3.03 -3.90 9.26
CA TYR A 118 -3.64 -2.74 9.88
C TYR A 118 -4.75 -3.18 10.84
N ALA A 119 -4.82 -2.55 12.01
CA ALA A 119 -5.94 -2.66 12.93
C ALA A 119 -6.33 -1.27 13.43
N GLY A 120 -7.60 -0.94 13.32
CA GLY A 120 -8.19 0.32 13.70
C GLY A 120 -9.33 0.17 14.71
N ALA A 121 -9.52 1.19 15.52
CA ALA A 121 -10.69 1.31 16.40
C ALA A 121 -11.21 2.74 16.40
N ASN A 122 -12.53 2.86 16.37
CA ASN A 122 -13.24 4.13 16.47
C ASN A 122 -14.20 4.09 17.65
N PHE A 123 -14.12 5.13 18.48
CA PHE A 123 -15.01 5.35 19.60
C PHE A 123 -15.71 6.69 19.42
N THR A 124 -17.05 6.70 19.55
CA THR A 124 -17.82 7.94 19.50
C THR A 124 -18.91 7.89 20.55
N LYS A 125 -18.83 8.78 21.53
CA LYS A 125 -19.84 8.91 22.58
C LYS A 125 -20.02 10.35 23.02
N GLY A 126 -21.25 10.84 22.93
CA GLY A 126 -21.60 12.20 23.34
C GLY A 126 -20.82 13.26 22.55
N ARG A 127 -19.88 13.93 23.21
CA ARG A 127 -19.04 14.98 22.60
C ARG A 127 -17.66 14.49 22.14
N TRP A 128 -17.32 13.24 22.40
CA TRP A 128 -16.02 12.67 22.14
C TRP A 128 -16.05 11.75 20.92
N SER A 129 -15.04 11.88 20.08
CA SER A 129 -14.72 10.92 19.04
C SER A 129 -13.22 10.64 19.08
N VAL A 130 -12.85 9.37 19.16
CA VAL A 130 -11.46 8.93 19.20
C VAL A 130 -11.28 7.87 18.13
N THR A 131 -10.26 8.05 17.30
CA THR A 131 -9.83 7.08 16.28
C THR A 131 -8.39 6.70 16.53
N THR A 132 -8.09 5.42 16.55
CA THR A 132 -6.71 4.91 16.63
C THR A 132 -6.49 3.85 15.57
N GLY A 133 -5.25 3.74 15.11
CA GLY A 133 -4.84 2.72 14.15
C GLY A 133 -3.40 2.32 14.34
N LEU A 134 -3.15 1.03 14.27
CA LEU A 134 -1.82 0.43 14.25
C LEU A 134 -1.60 -0.18 12.86
N GLN A 135 -0.52 0.19 12.21
CA GLN A 135 -0.05 -0.39 10.96
C GLN A 135 1.28 -1.12 11.22
N TYR A 136 1.41 -2.33 10.72
CA TYR A 136 2.67 -3.07 10.70
C TYR A 136 3.02 -3.44 9.28
N ILE A 137 4.24 -3.14 8.89
CA ILE A 137 4.83 -3.42 7.58
C ILE A 137 6.03 -4.32 7.81
N ALA A 138 6.15 -5.41 7.04
CA ALA A 138 7.33 -6.26 7.05
C ALA A 138 7.71 -6.73 5.65
N GLY A 139 9.00 -7.00 5.47
CA GLY A 139 9.54 -7.38 4.17
C GLY A 139 9.46 -6.27 3.13
N LEU A 140 9.53 -5.01 3.55
CA LEU A 140 9.53 -3.87 2.63
C LEU A 140 10.92 -3.66 2.04
N TYR A 141 11.09 -3.89 0.75
CA TYR A 141 12.31 -3.52 0.07
C TYR A 141 12.39 -2.00 -0.10
N THR A 142 13.37 -1.36 0.52
CA THR A 142 13.68 0.07 0.31
C THR A 142 14.63 0.27 -0.86
N ALA A 143 15.39 -0.77 -1.22
CA ALA A 143 16.23 -0.87 -2.41
C ALA A 143 16.31 -2.33 -2.86
N VAL A 144 16.45 -2.54 -4.17
CA VAL A 144 16.65 -3.85 -4.83
C VAL A 144 17.93 -3.83 -5.65
N GLY A 145 18.34 -4.96 -6.24
CA GLY A 145 19.58 -5.11 -7.03
C GLY A 145 20.73 -5.64 -6.20
N ASP A 146 21.97 -5.20 -6.46
CA ASP A 146 23.19 -5.77 -5.88
C ASP A 146 23.30 -5.60 -4.35
N ASN A 147 22.65 -4.60 -3.78
CA ASN A 147 22.64 -4.33 -2.34
C ASN A 147 21.20 -4.13 -1.85
N PRO A 148 20.40 -5.19 -1.77
CA PRO A 148 19.01 -5.06 -1.35
C PRO A 148 18.93 -4.65 0.13
N ARG A 149 17.94 -3.82 0.44
CA ARG A 149 17.64 -3.41 1.81
C ARG A 149 16.17 -3.63 2.09
N GLN A 150 15.89 -4.22 3.24
CA GLN A 150 14.54 -4.40 3.75
C GLN A 150 14.33 -3.67 5.06
N GLU A 151 13.11 -3.26 5.30
CA GLU A 151 12.68 -2.66 6.56
C GLU A 151 11.36 -3.26 7.05
N ASP A 152 11.28 -3.39 8.38
CA ASP A 152 10.08 -3.75 9.12
C ASP A 152 9.81 -2.65 10.13
N PHE A 153 8.56 -2.18 10.20
CA PHE A 153 8.20 -1.13 11.14
C PHE A 153 6.73 -1.16 11.54
N ALA A 154 6.44 -0.58 12.70
CA ALA A 154 5.09 -0.41 13.21
C ALA A 154 4.78 1.07 13.43
N LEU A 155 3.63 1.53 12.95
CA LEU A 155 3.17 2.91 13.08
C LEU A 155 1.88 2.94 13.88
N TRP A 156 1.89 3.65 15.00
CA TRP A 156 0.69 3.88 15.78
C TRP A 156 0.24 5.33 15.64
N ASN A 157 -1.03 5.50 15.28
CA ASN A 157 -1.67 6.80 15.09
C ASN A 157 -2.89 6.93 16.00
N LEU A 158 -3.10 8.13 16.53
CA LEU A 158 -4.23 8.45 17.39
C LEU A 158 -4.77 9.83 17.05
N ARG A 159 -6.09 9.94 16.97
CA ARG A 159 -6.80 11.20 16.81
C ARG A 159 -7.94 11.29 17.81
N GLY A 160 -8.03 12.41 18.54
CA GLY A 160 -9.15 12.78 19.39
C GLY A 160 -9.85 14.01 18.84
N THR A 161 -11.18 14.03 18.92
CA THR A 161 -12.01 15.19 18.58
C THR A 161 -13.00 15.41 19.72
N PHE A 162 -13.12 16.65 20.17
CA PHE A 162 -14.08 17.07 21.20
C PHE A 162 -15.00 18.14 20.63
N ARG A 163 -16.31 17.89 20.67
CA ARG A 163 -17.35 18.86 20.32
C ARG A 163 -17.59 19.79 21.49
N ALA A 164 -16.94 20.95 21.48
CA ALA A 164 -17.06 21.94 22.55
C ALA A 164 -18.48 22.52 22.60
N CYS A 165 -19.05 22.85 21.44
CA CYS A 165 -20.46 23.30 21.32
C CYS A 165 -20.98 22.93 19.89
N LYS A 166 -22.18 23.41 19.54
CA LYS A 166 -22.86 23.08 18.28
C LYS A 166 -22.04 23.50 17.04
N TRP A 167 -21.29 24.58 17.16
CA TRP A 167 -20.52 25.17 16.07
C TRP A 167 -19.00 25.02 16.20
N LEU A 168 -18.46 24.41 17.29
CA LEU A 168 -17.01 24.31 17.53
C LEU A 168 -16.61 22.89 17.88
N ASN A 169 -15.70 22.35 17.09
CA ASN A 169 -14.96 21.11 17.38
C ASN A 169 -13.48 21.44 17.56
N VAL A 170 -12.85 20.84 18.55
CA VAL A 170 -11.40 20.87 18.78
C VAL A 170 -10.87 19.47 18.56
N TRP A 171 -9.72 19.37 17.88
CA TRP A 171 -9.11 18.08 17.60
C TRP A 171 -7.60 18.12 17.82
N ALA A 172 -7.06 16.97 18.18
CA ALA A 172 -5.63 16.70 18.20
C ALA A 172 -5.36 15.35 17.57
N ARG A 173 -4.21 15.20 16.90
CA ARG A 173 -3.71 13.92 16.39
C ARG A 173 -2.23 13.78 16.61
N GLY A 174 -1.80 12.55 16.84
CA GLY A 174 -0.40 12.14 16.81
C GLY A 174 -0.23 11.04 15.78
N GLU A 175 0.82 11.11 14.99
CA GLU A 175 1.20 10.12 13.99
C GLU A 175 2.57 9.54 14.35
N ASN A 176 2.77 8.25 14.02
CA ASN A 176 3.98 7.51 14.37
C ASN A 176 4.36 7.68 15.86
N LEU A 177 3.38 7.47 16.75
CA LEU A 177 3.54 7.66 18.19
C LEU A 177 4.61 6.73 18.81
N LEU A 178 4.96 5.65 18.14
CA LEU A 178 6.09 4.78 18.51
C LEU A 178 7.44 5.39 18.14
N ALA A 179 7.45 6.55 17.48
CA ALA A 179 8.64 7.26 17.04
C ALA A 179 9.61 6.40 16.21
N GLN A 180 9.06 5.45 15.45
CA GLN A 180 9.83 4.56 14.57
C GLN A 180 10.64 5.37 13.55
N LYS A 181 11.88 4.96 13.36
CA LYS A 181 12.71 5.40 12.24
C LYS A 181 12.52 4.38 11.12
N TYR A 182 12.12 4.84 9.95
CA TYR A 182 11.91 3.96 8.80
C TYR A 182 12.08 4.73 7.49
N GLU A 183 12.32 4.00 6.42
CA GLU A 183 12.38 4.49 5.05
C GLU A 183 11.41 3.67 4.20
N ILE A 184 10.83 4.29 3.18
CA ILE A 184 10.06 3.57 2.14
C ILE A 184 10.96 3.38 0.92
N ASN A 185 11.80 4.36 0.64
CA ASN A 185 12.85 4.31 -0.36
C ASN A 185 14.18 4.63 0.31
N ALA A 186 15.21 3.88 0.00
CA ALA A 186 16.53 4.05 0.59
C ALA A 186 17.06 5.49 0.45
N GLY A 187 17.52 6.06 1.56
CA GLY A 187 18.01 7.44 1.63
C GLY A 187 16.94 8.52 1.83
N TYR A 188 15.67 8.14 1.97
CA TYR A 188 14.57 9.06 2.22
C TYR A 188 13.88 8.73 3.56
N PRO A 189 14.46 9.20 4.69
CA PRO A 189 13.89 8.92 6.01
C PRO A 189 12.53 9.58 6.19
N MET A 190 11.59 8.82 6.73
CA MET A 190 10.24 9.28 7.00
C MET A 190 10.16 10.02 8.36
N PRO A 191 9.19 10.93 8.52
CA PRO A 191 9.00 11.64 9.79
C PRO A 191 8.79 10.68 10.97
N ARG A 192 9.45 11.00 12.09
CA ARG A 192 9.19 10.34 13.38
C ARG A 192 7.85 10.82 13.94
N ALA A 193 7.66 10.71 15.26
CA ALA A 193 6.42 11.17 15.90
C ALA A 193 6.12 12.62 15.54
N THR A 194 4.91 12.85 15.02
CA THR A 194 4.39 14.18 14.69
C THR A 194 3.09 14.42 15.42
N PHE A 195 2.84 15.67 15.80
CA PHE A 195 1.64 16.08 16.50
C PHE A 195 1.02 17.29 15.80
N MET A 196 -0.29 17.25 15.66
CA MET A 196 -1.07 18.32 15.06
C MET A 196 -2.34 18.56 15.88
N GLY A 197 -2.82 19.77 15.86
CA GLY A 197 -4.09 20.13 16.51
C GLY A 197 -4.75 21.29 15.80
N GLY A 198 -6.05 21.43 15.98
CA GLY A 198 -6.80 22.50 15.33
C GLY A 198 -8.24 22.57 15.80
N ILE A 199 -8.93 23.55 15.24
CA ILE A 199 -10.35 23.78 15.45
C ILE A 199 -11.10 23.69 14.12
N HIS A 200 -12.36 23.26 14.20
CA HIS A 200 -13.29 23.27 13.07
C HIS A 200 -14.56 24.02 13.49
N ILE A 201 -14.90 25.06 12.73
CA ILE A 201 -16.07 25.90 12.97
C ILE A 201 -17.12 25.58 11.91
N ASN A 202 -18.31 25.19 12.34
CA ASN A 202 -19.49 24.99 11.51
C ASN A 202 -20.39 26.23 11.64
N ILE A 203 -20.55 26.97 10.57
CA ILE A 203 -21.39 28.17 10.49
C ILE A 203 -22.74 27.80 9.89
#